data_15fa4106702f93f30e62f2548c167497
#
_entry.id   15fa4106702f93f30e62f2548c167497
#
_cell.length_a   1.000
_cell.length_b   1.000
_cell.length_c   1.000
_cell.angle_alpha   90.00
_cell.angle_beta   90.00
_cell.angle_gamma   90.00
#
_symmetry.space_group_name_H-M   'P 1'
#
loop_
_entity.id
_entity.type
_entity.pdbx_description
1 polymer ?
#
loop_
_entity_poly.entity_id
_entity_poly.type
_entity_poly.pdbx_seq_one_letter_code
_entity_poly.pdbx_strand_id
1 'polypeptide(L)'
;MIRTHKWSDLWGIPGGKIKWGEPATEALRREIKEETALDVTGIKFVLVQDCIHSKEFYRDAHFVLLNYTCRCVGKPDVQLNDEARDFRWVDPAEALEMEINQPTRTLLIEVMKGNGT
;
A
#
# COMPACT_ATOMS: atom_id res chain seq x y z
N MET A 1 -0.01 -1.81 7.74
CA MET A 1 -1.06 -2.57 7.01
C MET A 1 -2.41 -1.96 7.30
N ILE A 2 -3.23 -1.82 6.27
CA ILE A 2 -4.63 -1.37 6.38
C ILE A 2 -5.55 -2.42 5.77
N ARG A 3 -6.81 -2.41 6.19
CA ARG A 3 -7.83 -3.34 5.69
C ARG A 3 -8.98 -2.53 5.10
N THR A 4 -9.32 -2.81 3.82
CA THR A 4 -10.37 -2.08 3.11
C THR A 4 -11.34 -3.03 2.41
N HIS A 5 -12.58 -2.58 2.24
CA HIS A 5 -13.59 -3.35 1.49
C HIS A 5 -13.25 -3.47 0.00
N LYS A 6 -12.46 -2.54 -0.55
CA LYS A 6 -12.07 -2.58 -1.97
C LYS A 6 -11.26 -3.84 -2.30
N TRP A 7 -10.56 -4.40 -1.33
CA TRP A 7 -9.76 -5.61 -1.45
C TRP A 7 -10.35 -6.76 -0.63
N SER A 8 -11.68 -6.87 -0.59
CA SER A 8 -12.39 -7.97 0.05
C SER A 8 -12.08 -8.10 1.55
N ASP A 9 -11.83 -6.97 2.21
CA ASP A 9 -11.42 -6.90 3.62
C ASP A 9 -10.10 -7.62 3.92
N LEU A 10 -9.30 -7.91 2.89
CA LEU A 10 -7.93 -8.38 3.08
C LEU A 10 -7.03 -7.23 3.51
N TRP A 11 -5.99 -7.56 4.26
CA TRP A 11 -4.98 -6.59 4.63
C TRP A 11 -4.13 -6.22 3.40
N GLY A 12 -3.74 -4.97 3.34
CA GLY A 12 -2.90 -4.47 2.26
C GLY A 12 -2.14 -3.22 2.70
N ILE A 13 -1.47 -2.60 1.75
CA ILE A 13 -0.75 -1.35 1.97
C ILE A 13 -1.60 -0.16 1.51
N PRO A 14 -1.39 1.04 2.08
CA PRO A 14 -2.08 2.24 1.59
C PRO A 14 -1.64 2.58 0.17
N GLY A 15 -2.51 3.22 -0.56
CA GLY A 15 -2.24 3.69 -1.91
C GLY A 15 -3.53 4.05 -2.63
N GLY A 16 -3.38 4.53 -3.85
CA GLY A 16 -4.53 4.92 -4.65
C GLY A 16 -4.11 5.36 -6.04
N LYS A 17 -5.02 6.06 -6.71
CA LYS A 17 -4.84 6.46 -8.11
C LYS A 17 -3.93 7.68 -8.23
N ILE A 18 -3.11 7.69 -9.28
CA ILE A 18 -2.37 8.88 -9.68
C ILE A 18 -3.34 9.80 -10.43
N LYS A 19 -3.42 11.05 -10.02
CA LYS A 19 -4.26 12.05 -10.70
C LYS A 19 -3.54 12.59 -11.93
N TRP A 20 -4.33 13.07 -12.89
CA TRP A 20 -3.79 13.70 -14.09
C TRP A 20 -2.80 14.81 -13.72
N GLY A 21 -1.60 14.74 -14.30
CA GLY A 21 -0.55 15.74 -14.07
C GLY A 21 0.22 15.57 -12.75
N GLU A 22 -0.10 14.55 -11.95
CA GLU A 22 0.53 14.32 -10.66
C GLU A 22 1.67 13.31 -10.80
N PRO A 23 2.91 13.63 -10.34
CA PRO A 23 3.97 12.62 -10.31
C PRO A 23 3.61 11.46 -9.37
N ALA A 24 4.09 10.26 -9.70
CA ALA A 24 3.76 9.06 -8.92
C ALA A 24 4.13 9.18 -7.44
N THR A 25 5.28 9.76 -7.12
CA THR A 25 5.73 9.94 -5.73
C THR A 25 4.86 10.93 -4.96
N GLU A 26 4.35 11.97 -5.65
CA GLU A 26 3.43 12.92 -5.02
C GLU A 26 2.06 12.28 -4.79
N ALA A 27 1.61 11.42 -5.72
CA ALA A 27 0.39 10.64 -5.52
C ALA A 27 0.51 9.75 -4.30
N LEU A 28 1.66 9.11 -4.11
CA LEU A 28 1.93 8.27 -2.95
C LEU A 28 1.83 9.06 -1.65
N ARG A 29 2.49 10.22 -1.58
CA ARG A 29 2.44 11.09 -0.39
C ARG A 29 1.01 11.50 -0.08
N ARG A 30 0.27 11.91 -1.09
CA ARG A 30 -1.12 12.37 -0.94
C ARG A 30 -2.02 11.24 -0.46
N GLU A 31 -1.94 10.06 -1.09
CA GLU A 31 -2.79 8.92 -0.71
C GLU A 31 -2.49 8.43 0.71
N ILE A 32 -1.22 8.34 1.09
CA ILE A 32 -0.86 7.95 2.45
C ILE A 32 -1.39 8.97 3.45
N LYS A 33 -1.26 10.27 3.14
CA LYS A 33 -1.77 11.34 4.01
C LYS A 33 -3.29 11.26 4.16
N GLU A 34 -4.00 11.06 3.07
CA GLU A 34 -5.46 10.95 3.09
C GLU A 34 -5.94 9.74 3.87
N GLU A 35 -5.30 8.58 3.66
CA GLU A 35 -5.73 7.32 4.26
C GLU A 35 -5.28 7.12 5.70
N THR A 36 -4.13 7.67 6.08
CA THR A 36 -3.51 7.36 7.38
C THR A 36 -3.10 8.58 8.20
N ALA A 37 -3.16 9.78 7.63
CA ALA A 37 -2.68 11.02 8.22
C ALA A 37 -1.16 11.08 8.42
N LEU A 38 -0.41 10.13 7.85
CA LEU A 38 1.05 10.09 7.97
C LEU A 38 1.73 10.91 6.89
N ASP A 39 2.84 11.54 7.26
CA ASP A 39 3.79 12.13 6.31
C ASP A 39 4.94 11.15 6.12
N VAL A 40 5.43 11.04 4.88
CA VAL A 40 6.47 10.07 4.54
C VAL A 40 7.63 10.71 3.80
N THR A 41 8.79 10.07 3.90
CA THR A 41 10.03 10.49 3.25
C THR A 41 10.83 9.25 2.83
N GLY A 42 11.94 9.46 2.13
CA GLY A 42 12.81 8.35 1.73
C GLY A 42 12.13 7.37 0.80
N ILE A 43 11.31 7.89 -0.12
CA ILE A 43 10.54 7.05 -1.05
C ILE A 43 11.49 6.39 -2.03
N LYS A 44 11.45 5.04 -2.10
CA LYS A 44 12.25 4.23 -3.02
C LYS A 44 11.35 3.29 -3.79
N PHE A 45 11.57 3.24 -5.11
CA PHE A 45 10.84 2.30 -5.97
C PHE A 45 11.29 0.86 -5.68
N VAL A 46 10.33 -0.07 -5.68
CA VAL A 46 10.61 -1.50 -5.48
C VAL A 46 10.31 -2.29 -6.74
N LEU A 47 9.05 -2.29 -7.18
CA LEU A 47 8.65 -3.04 -8.38
C LEU A 47 7.35 -2.49 -8.96
N VAL A 48 7.08 -2.90 -10.19
CA VAL A 48 5.81 -2.68 -10.84
C VAL A 48 5.08 -4.02 -10.95
N GLN A 49 3.77 -4.01 -10.75
CA GLN A 49 2.95 -5.21 -10.89
C GLN A 49 1.78 -4.94 -11.82
N ASP A 50 1.49 -5.90 -12.69
CA ASP A 50 0.22 -5.93 -13.40
C ASP A 50 -0.80 -6.65 -12.51
N CYS A 51 -1.91 -5.99 -12.22
CA CYS A 51 -3.00 -6.56 -11.48
C CYS A 51 -4.22 -6.60 -12.40
N ILE A 52 -4.45 -7.77 -12.99
CA ILE A 52 -5.43 -7.93 -14.07
C ILE A 52 -6.61 -8.76 -13.59
N HIS A 53 -7.79 -8.14 -13.52
CA HIS A 53 -9.04 -8.81 -13.14
C HIS A 53 -8.94 -9.61 -11.84
N SER A 54 -8.27 -9.05 -10.83
CA SER A 54 -8.12 -9.71 -9.54
C SER A 54 -9.49 -9.97 -8.89
N LYS A 55 -9.71 -11.19 -8.45
CA LYS A 55 -10.92 -11.58 -7.73
C LYS A 55 -10.97 -11.00 -6.32
N GLU A 56 -9.84 -10.55 -5.81
CA GLU A 56 -9.74 -9.91 -4.49
C GLU A 56 -10.21 -8.46 -4.50
N PHE A 57 -10.17 -7.81 -5.67
CA PHE A 57 -10.61 -6.42 -5.80
C PHE A 57 -12.13 -6.36 -5.98
N TYR A 58 -12.77 -5.31 -5.43
CA TYR A 58 -14.23 -5.21 -5.33
C TYR A 58 -14.95 -5.04 -6.67
N ARG A 59 -14.22 -4.75 -7.75
CA ARG A 59 -14.77 -4.63 -9.09
C ARG A 59 -13.78 -5.17 -10.12
N ASP A 60 -14.26 -5.43 -11.33
CA ASP A 60 -13.39 -5.84 -12.43
C ASP A 60 -12.53 -4.67 -12.88
N ALA A 61 -11.22 -4.86 -12.86
CA ALA A 61 -10.29 -3.79 -13.18
C ALA A 61 -8.92 -4.35 -13.57
N HIS A 62 -8.20 -3.57 -14.36
CA HIS A 62 -6.80 -3.81 -14.68
C HIS A 62 -5.98 -2.64 -14.17
N PHE A 63 -5.05 -2.90 -13.25
CA PHE A 63 -4.15 -1.89 -12.70
C PHE A 63 -2.71 -2.18 -13.05
N VAL A 64 -1.94 -1.12 -13.20
CA VAL A 64 -0.49 -1.19 -13.09
C VAL A 64 -0.14 -0.59 -11.73
N LEU A 65 0.40 -1.40 -10.85
CA LEU A 65 0.73 -0.98 -9.49
C LEU A 65 2.21 -0.61 -9.42
N LEU A 66 2.49 0.63 -9.01
CA LEU A 66 3.84 1.11 -8.75
C LEU A 66 4.09 1.01 -7.25
N ASN A 67 4.99 0.13 -6.85
CA ASN A 67 5.23 -0.16 -5.43
C ASN A 67 6.51 0.49 -4.94
N TYR A 68 6.43 1.07 -3.75
CA TYR A 68 7.51 1.83 -3.12
C TYR A 68 7.67 1.44 -1.67
N THR A 69 8.86 1.67 -1.12
CA THR A 69 9.06 1.75 0.33
C THR A 69 9.27 3.21 0.70
N CYS A 70 8.97 3.54 1.95
CA CYS A 70 9.18 4.89 2.50
C CYS A 70 9.26 4.80 4.02
N ARG A 71 9.58 5.94 4.64
CA ARG A 71 9.64 6.05 6.11
C ARG A 71 8.66 7.08 6.59
N CYS A 72 8.06 6.84 7.76
CA CYS A 72 7.20 7.80 8.42
C CYS A 72 8.04 8.94 9.00
N VAL A 73 7.58 10.19 8.81
CA VAL A 73 8.18 11.37 9.42
C VAL A 73 7.47 11.64 10.74
N GLY A 74 8.24 11.77 11.82
CA GLY A 74 7.67 12.04 13.14
C GLY A 74 7.00 10.82 13.77
N LYS A 75 5.93 11.05 14.54
CA LYS A 75 5.23 9.97 15.23
C LYS A 75 4.35 9.16 14.28
N PRO A 76 4.34 7.83 14.43
CA PRO A 76 3.54 6.96 13.57
C PRO A 76 2.07 6.87 14.02
N ASP A 77 1.43 8.02 14.24
CA ASP A 77 0.05 8.09 14.71
C ASP A 77 -0.92 8.05 13.53
N VAL A 78 -1.54 6.89 13.33
CA VAL A 78 -2.46 6.65 12.22
C VAL A 78 -3.85 7.15 12.56
N GLN A 79 -4.45 7.92 11.63
CA GLN A 79 -5.86 8.30 11.67
C GLN A 79 -6.47 7.90 10.32
N LEU A 80 -7.28 6.86 10.34
CA LEU A 80 -7.90 6.32 9.14
C LEU A 80 -9.02 7.23 8.63
N ASN A 81 -9.18 7.27 7.30
CA ASN A 81 -10.35 7.88 6.67
C ASN A 81 -11.43 6.80 6.43
N ASP A 82 -12.47 7.15 5.66
CA ASP A 82 -13.61 6.26 5.41
C ASP A 82 -13.26 5.04 4.57
N GLU A 83 -12.12 5.03 3.89
CA GLU A 83 -11.74 3.95 2.98
C GLU A 83 -11.19 2.73 3.69
N ALA A 84 -10.65 2.89 4.90
CA ALA A 84 -10.05 1.81 5.65
C ALA A 84 -10.79 1.54 6.96
N ARG A 85 -10.91 0.27 7.30
CA ARG A 85 -11.62 -0.17 8.51
C ARG A 85 -10.70 -0.33 9.71
N ASP A 86 -9.42 -0.64 9.46
CA ASP A 86 -8.50 -1.08 10.50
C ASP A 86 -7.06 -0.85 10.05
N PHE A 87 -6.14 -0.78 11.00
CA PHE A 87 -4.71 -0.70 10.70
C PHE A 87 -3.89 -1.49 11.73
N ARG A 88 -2.69 -1.93 11.31
CA ARG A 88 -1.71 -2.55 12.19
C ARG A 88 -0.30 -2.21 11.75
N TRP A 89 0.54 -1.90 12.72
CA TRP A 89 1.98 -1.82 12.51
C TRP A 89 2.56 -3.21 12.73
N VAL A 90 3.18 -3.77 11.69
CA VAL A 90 3.77 -5.12 11.74
C VAL A 90 5.05 -5.11 10.94
N ASP A 91 5.97 -6.03 11.25
CA ASP A 91 7.12 -6.25 10.38
C ASP A 91 6.73 -7.12 9.17
N PRO A 92 7.57 -7.16 8.10
CA PRO A 92 7.21 -7.90 6.89
C PRO A 92 6.96 -9.40 7.12
N ALA A 93 7.72 -10.04 7.99
CA ALA A 93 7.54 -11.47 8.27
C ALA A 93 6.20 -11.74 8.96
N GLU A 94 5.83 -10.90 9.90
CA GLU A 94 4.53 -10.97 10.57
C GLU A 94 3.39 -10.69 9.58
N ALA A 95 3.57 -9.72 8.70
CA ALA A 95 2.56 -9.37 7.69
C ALA A 95 2.27 -10.55 6.76
N LEU A 96 3.26 -11.37 6.42
CA LEU A 96 3.07 -12.55 5.57
C LEU A 96 2.19 -13.62 6.21
N GLU A 97 2.04 -13.60 7.54
CA GLU A 97 1.16 -14.51 8.27
C GLU A 97 -0.29 -14.01 8.34
N MET A 98 -0.54 -12.78 7.91
CA MET A 98 -1.87 -12.18 7.91
C MET A 98 -2.63 -12.53 6.63
N GLU A 99 -3.94 -12.32 6.63
CA GLU A 99 -4.77 -12.46 5.44
C GLU A 99 -4.58 -11.22 4.55
N ILE A 100 -3.54 -11.24 3.73
CA ILE A 100 -3.16 -10.13 2.85
C ILE A 100 -3.56 -10.40 1.40
N ASN A 101 -3.80 -9.32 0.64
CA ASN A 101 -4.05 -9.48 -0.79
C ASN A 101 -2.77 -9.88 -1.53
N GLN A 102 -2.92 -10.44 -2.71
CA GLN A 102 -1.81 -10.99 -3.48
C GLN A 102 -0.74 -9.95 -3.87
N PRO A 103 -1.10 -8.75 -4.34
CA PRO A 103 -0.08 -7.75 -4.65
C PRO A 103 0.76 -7.33 -3.45
N THR A 104 0.16 -7.27 -2.26
CA THR A 104 0.88 -6.97 -1.03
C THR A 104 1.87 -8.08 -0.69
N ARG A 105 1.47 -9.34 -0.84
CA ARG A 105 2.35 -10.49 -0.63
C ARG A 105 3.56 -10.43 -1.55
N THR A 106 3.34 -10.16 -2.82
CA THR A 106 4.42 -10.05 -3.81
C THR A 106 5.41 -8.94 -3.42
N LEU A 107 4.89 -7.77 -3.02
CA LEU A 107 5.72 -6.66 -2.59
C LEU A 107 6.55 -7.00 -1.34
N LEU A 108 5.92 -7.60 -0.33
CA LEU A 108 6.62 -7.95 0.91
C LEU A 108 7.76 -8.93 0.65
N ILE A 109 7.55 -9.92 -0.20
CA ILE A 109 8.59 -10.88 -0.55
C ILE A 109 9.78 -10.17 -1.22
N GLU A 110 9.52 -9.23 -2.14
CA GLU A 110 10.59 -8.45 -2.78
C GLU A 110 11.35 -7.58 -1.78
N VAL A 111 10.66 -6.93 -0.86
CA VAL A 111 11.28 -6.12 0.19
C VAL A 111 12.17 -6.99 1.08
N MET A 112 11.70 -8.18 1.45
CA MET A 112 12.47 -9.11 2.29
C MET A 112 13.70 -9.67 1.60
N LYS A 113 13.76 -9.64 0.28
CA LYS A 113 14.97 -9.99 -0.48
C LYS A 113 16.00 -8.87 -0.50
N GLY A 114 15.70 -7.73 0.17
CA GLY A 114 16.56 -6.56 0.17
C GLY A 114 16.34 -5.58 -0.96
N ASN A 115 15.40 -5.85 -1.85
CA ASN A 115 15.04 -4.92 -2.92
C ASN A 115 14.18 -3.79 -2.34
N GLY A 116 14.61 -2.55 -2.55
CA GLY A 116 13.90 -1.39 -2.02
C GLY A 116 14.30 -0.96 -0.61
N THR A 117 15.34 -1.57 -0.06
CA THR A 117 15.88 -1.18 1.26
C THR A 117 17.12 -0.29 1.13
#